data_45fbe12e4cc7bff7a46c7dd25d278114
#
_entry.id   45fbe12e4cc7bff7a46c7dd25d278114
#
_cell.length_a   1.000
_cell.length_b   1.000
_cell.length_c   1.000
_cell.angle_alpha   90.00
_cell.angle_beta   90.00
_cell.angle_gamma   90.00
#
_symmetry.space_group_name_H-M   'P 1'
#
loop_
_entity.id
_entity.type
_entity.pdbx_description
1 polymer ?
#
loop_
_entity_poly.entity_id
_entity_poly.type
_entity_poly.pdbx_seq_one_letter_code
_entity_poly.pdbx_strand_id
1 'polypeptide(L)'
;MVRKCGPMLHAVVQRIVRDPSAVDDVVQDAFLSAYRHWGEFRGDASPCTWLHAIAVRAALRRGKREARRRDVAREYARAMPFMQPRLAEADFAARSSEARELRAEARERVDAAMREVAEPFRTALVLKEIAGMPVVDVAKVLGVKEATVKTRLHRGRILLRAALLAERPRRTVPPAVYDRATCVDLLRAKMEALDRGVDFPVQDELVCERCRQVFASLDVGADACRSLRGKDMPAALRRSIERAIVADAPRASRPARA
;
A
#
# COMPACT_ATOMS: atom_id res chain seq x y z
N MET A 1 -4.13 9.19 20.34
CA MET A 1 -4.35 8.36 19.14
C MET A 1 -4.35 9.18 17.87
N VAL A 2 -5.11 10.29 17.77
CA VAL A 2 -5.22 11.13 16.56
C VAL A 2 -3.84 11.58 16.03
N ARG A 3 -3.00 12.18 16.88
CA ARG A 3 -1.66 12.65 16.48
C ARG A 3 -0.71 11.53 16.04
N LYS A 4 -0.78 10.37 16.68
CA LYS A 4 0.13 9.24 16.40
C LYS A 4 -0.28 8.44 15.17
N CYS A 5 -1.56 8.13 15.01
CA CYS A 5 -2.04 7.24 13.95
C CYS A 5 -2.64 8.02 12.76
N GLY A 6 -3.07 9.27 12.97
CA GLY A 6 -3.80 10.07 11.99
C GLY A 6 -3.08 10.29 10.66
N PRO A 7 -1.82 10.72 10.63
CA PRO A 7 -1.09 10.96 9.38
C PRO A 7 -1.05 9.71 8.49
N MET A 8 -0.71 8.56 9.08
CA MET A 8 -0.64 7.31 8.34
C MET A 8 -2.03 6.82 7.93
N LEU A 9 -3.05 6.94 8.81
CA LEU A 9 -4.42 6.58 8.48
C LEU A 9 -4.96 7.38 7.30
N HIS A 10 -4.74 8.69 7.29
CA HIS A 10 -5.14 9.57 6.19
C HIS A 10 -4.46 9.15 4.88
N ALA A 11 -3.14 8.91 4.89
CA ALA A 11 -2.39 8.45 3.72
C ALA A 11 -2.91 7.10 3.18
N VAL A 12 -3.30 6.18 4.06
CA VAL A 12 -3.88 4.88 3.71
C VAL A 12 -5.27 5.06 3.08
N VAL A 13 -6.16 5.79 3.74
CA VAL A 13 -7.54 6.00 3.29
C VAL A 13 -7.57 6.71 1.93
N GLN A 14 -6.75 7.73 1.74
CA GLN A 14 -6.63 8.48 0.48
C GLN A 14 -6.32 7.59 -0.73
N ARG A 15 -5.60 6.47 -0.53
CA ARG A 15 -5.22 5.55 -1.60
C ARG A 15 -6.18 4.39 -1.80
N ILE A 16 -7.05 4.16 -0.84
CA ILE A 16 -8.10 3.12 -0.93
C ILE A 16 -9.39 3.71 -1.49
N VAL A 17 -9.79 4.87 -1.00
CA VAL A 17 -10.99 5.60 -1.44
C VAL A 17 -10.71 6.25 -2.79
N ARG A 18 -11.62 6.06 -3.76
CA ARG A 18 -11.49 6.64 -5.10
C ARG A 18 -11.92 8.09 -5.18
N ASP A 19 -12.92 8.44 -4.38
CA ASP A 19 -13.43 9.81 -4.29
C ASP A 19 -12.63 10.61 -3.25
N PRO A 20 -11.81 11.59 -3.67
CA PRO A 20 -11.02 12.39 -2.75
C PRO A 20 -11.85 13.16 -1.72
N SER A 21 -13.09 13.55 -2.09
CA SER A 21 -13.98 14.30 -1.20
C SER A 21 -14.47 13.47 0.00
N ALA A 22 -14.47 12.15 -0.13
CA ALA A 22 -14.91 11.23 0.92
C ALA A 22 -13.78 10.80 1.90
N VAL A 23 -12.55 11.20 1.64
CA VAL A 23 -11.38 10.75 2.44
C VAL A 23 -11.48 11.25 3.87
N ASP A 24 -11.73 12.55 4.04
CA ASP A 24 -11.79 13.20 5.35
C ASP A 24 -12.94 12.64 6.20
N ASP A 25 -14.10 12.38 5.57
CA ASP A 25 -15.25 11.76 6.24
C ASP A 25 -14.91 10.35 6.74
N VAL A 26 -14.31 9.51 5.89
CA VAL A 26 -13.94 8.14 6.28
C VAL A 26 -12.94 8.15 7.43
N VAL A 27 -11.98 9.06 7.41
CA VAL A 27 -10.99 9.20 8.49
C VAL A 27 -11.65 9.67 9.77
N GLN A 28 -12.54 10.66 9.71
CA GLN A 28 -13.27 11.17 10.87
C GLN A 28 -14.18 10.09 11.47
N ASP A 29 -14.98 9.41 10.65
CA ASP A 29 -15.88 8.34 11.07
C ASP A 29 -15.10 7.19 11.73
N ALA A 30 -13.90 6.84 11.21
CA ALA A 30 -13.07 5.82 11.79
C ALA A 30 -12.58 6.19 13.19
N PHE A 31 -12.18 7.44 13.41
CA PHE A 31 -11.79 7.90 14.75
C PHE A 31 -12.95 7.94 15.73
N LEU A 32 -14.12 8.40 15.31
CA LEU A 32 -15.32 8.40 16.15
C LEU A 32 -15.77 6.97 16.49
N SER A 33 -15.77 6.07 15.50
CA SER A 33 -16.06 4.65 15.73
C SER A 33 -15.06 4.03 16.70
N ALA A 34 -13.76 4.29 16.52
CA ALA A 34 -12.75 3.79 17.45
C ALA A 34 -12.92 4.36 18.86
N TYR A 35 -13.32 5.60 19.00
CA TYR A 35 -13.59 6.21 20.30
C TYR A 35 -14.78 5.54 21.00
N ARG A 36 -15.90 5.36 20.29
CA ARG A 36 -17.13 4.74 20.85
C ARG A 36 -16.92 3.28 21.26
N HIS A 37 -16.10 2.54 20.50
CA HIS A 37 -15.83 1.11 20.74
C HIS A 37 -14.49 0.85 21.44
N TRP A 38 -13.91 1.88 22.08
CA TRP A 38 -12.61 1.73 22.75
C TRP A 38 -12.62 0.65 23.84
N GLY A 39 -13.74 0.50 24.56
CA GLY A 39 -13.92 -0.55 25.56
C GLY A 39 -13.87 -1.99 25.00
N GLU A 40 -14.08 -2.17 23.71
CA GLU A 40 -14.02 -3.47 23.02
C GLU A 40 -12.61 -3.82 22.50
N PHE A 41 -11.66 -2.89 22.65
CA PHE A 41 -10.28 -3.11 22.20
C PHE A 41 -9.57 -4.13 23.10
N ARG A 42 -9.28 -5.32 22.55
CA ARG A 42 -8.71 -6.46 23.30
C ARG A 42 -7.18 -6.46 23.40
N GLY A 43 -6.48 -5.57 22.69
CA GLY A 43 -5.01 -5.53 22.69
C GLY A 43 -4.33 -6.56 21.78
N ASP A 44 -5.07 -7.34 20.97
CA ASP A 44 -4.52 -8.36 20.06
C ASP A 44 -3.68 -7.77 18.91
N ALA A 45 -3.71 -6.47 18.75
CA ALA A 45 -2.93 -5.70 17.79
C ALA A 45 -2.65 -4.29 18.36
N SER A 46 -1.78 -3.51 17.70
CA SER A 46 -1.59 -2.12 18.12
C SER A 46 -2.88 -1.30 17.96
N PRO A 47 -3.10 -0.25 18.78
CA PRO A 47 -4.25 0.65 18.60
C PRO A 47 -4.32 1.25 17.18
N CYS A 48 -3.18 1.53 16.54
CA CYS A 48 -3.16 2.03 15.17
C CYS A 48 -3.58 0.93 14.17
N THR A 49 -3.15 -0.32 14.34
CA THR A 49 -3.58 -1.45 13.50
C THR A 49 -5.10 -1.66 13.60
N TRP A 50 -5.64 -1.60 14.81
CA TRP A 50 -7.09 -1.72 15.04
C TRP A 50 -7.87 -0.57 14.37
N LEU A 51 -7.39 0.68 14.51
CA LEU A 51 -7.97 1.84 13.85
C LEU A 51 -7.92 1.71 12.32
N HIS A 52 -6.81 1.21 11.76
CA HIS A 52 -6.71 0.93 10.32
C HIS A 52 -7.76 -0.10 9.88
N ALA A 53 -8.03 -1.13 10.67
CA ALA A 53 -9.06 -2.12 10.34
C ALA A 53 -10.45 -1.48 10.23
N ILE A 54 -10.78 -0.56 11.14
CA ILE A 54 -12.04 0.19 11.10
C ILE A 54 -12.12 1.04 9.83
N ALA A 55 -11.09 1.85 9.57
CA ALA A 55 -11.06 2.75 8.42
C ALA A 55 -11.07 2.03 7.07
N VAL A 56 -10.25 0.96 6.93
CA VAL A 56 -10.17 0.18 5.68
C VAL A 56 -11.52 -0.50 5.40
N ARG A 57 -12.17 -1.08 6.40
CA ARG A 57 -13.50 -1.68 6.23
C ARG A 57 -14.56 -0.65 5.83
N ALA A 58 -14.49 0.56 6.40
CA ALA A 58 -15.39 1.67 6.00
C ALA A 58 -15.11 2.11 4.56
N ALA A 59 -13.85 2.30 4.18
CA ALA A 59 -13.43 2.64 2.82
C ALA A 59 -13.86 1.60 1.78
N LEU A 60 -13.65 0.32 2.07
CA LEU A 60 -14.03 -0.79 1.17
C LEU A 60 -15.54 -0.94 1.01
N ARG A 61 -16.33 -0.69 2.07
CA ARG A 61 -17.81 -0.68 1.94
C ARG A 61 -18.29 0.40 0.99
N ARG A 62 -17.70 1.59 1.00
CA ARG A 62 -18.00 2.66 0.03
C ARG A 62 -17.60 2.30 -1.39
N GLY A 63 -16.41 1.70 -1.57
CA GLY A 63 -15.87 1.34 -2.90
C GLY A 63 -16.59 0.18 -3.61
N LYS A 64 -17.33 -0.68 -2.91
CA LYS A 64 -18.05 -1.83 -3.53
C LYS A 64 -19.10 -1.43 -4.54
N ARG A 65 -19.59 -0.20 -4.53
CA ARG A 65 -20.59 0.29 -5.50
C ARG A 65 -20.00 0.61 -6.88
N GLU A 66 -18.65 0.75 -7.02
CA GLU A 66 -17.99 1.23 -8.25
C GLU A 66 -17.11 0.20 -8.95
N ALA A 67 -16.99 -1.02 -8.45
CA ALA A 67 -16.09 -2.03 -9.01
C ALA A 67 -16.60 -2.56 -10.36
N ARG A 68 -16.22 -1.87 -11.45
CA ARG A 68 -16.16 -2.54 -12.76
C ARG A 68 -15.24 -3.75 -12.63
N ARG A 69 -15.75 -4.91 -13.02
CA ARG A 69 -14.96 -6.15 -13.12
C ARG A 69 -13.91 -5.95 -14.22
N ARG A 70 -12.73 -5.44 -13.85
CA ARG A 70 -11.54 -5.52 -14.69
C ARG A 70 -11.17 -6.99 -14.81
N ASP A 71 -10.78 -7.43 -16.00
CA ASP A 71 -10.21 -8.78 -16.19
C ASP A 71 -8.79 -8.81 -15.61
N VAL A 72 -8.73 -8.89 -14.29
CA VAL A 72 -7.49 -8.83 -13.50
C VAL A 72 -6.55 -9.99 -13.84
N ALA A 73 -7.09 -11.14 -14.24
CA ALA A 73 -6.27 -12.30 -14.62
C ALA A 73 -5.49 -12.02 -15.91
N ARG A 74 -6.15 -11.40 -16.90
CA ARG A 74 -5.51 -11.01 -18.17
C ARG A 74 -4.51 -9.88 -17.97
N GLU A 75 -4.87 -8.88 -17.15
CA GLU A 75 -3.99 -7.77 -16.81
C GLU A 75 -2.71 -8.25 -16.12
N TYR A 76 -2.84 -9.15 -15.14
CA TYR A 76 -1.72 -9.76 -14.45
C TYR A 76 -0.84 -10.59 -15.38
N ALA A 77 -1.44 -11.41 -16.25
CA ALA A 77 -0.68 -12.22 -17.22
C ALA A 77 0.16 -11.35 -18.17
N ARG A 78 -0.39 -10.21 -18.64
CA ARG A 78 0.36 -9.24 -19.46
C ARG A 78 1.46 -8.52 -18.71
N ALA A 79 1.29 -8.29 -17.41
CA ALA A 79 2.26 -7.62 -16.56
C ALA A 79 3.45 -8.51 -16.17
N MET A 80 3.36 -9.84 -16.35
CA MET A 80 4.41 -10.79 -16.01
C MET A 80 5.69 -10.56 -16.84
N PRO A 81 6.83 -10.22 -16.20
CA PRO A 81 8.00 -9.74 -16.91
C PRO A 81 8.74 -10.80 -17.71
N PHE A 82 8.62 -12.11 -17.34
CA PHE A 82 9.37 -13.18 -17.97
C PHE A 82 8.90 -13.54 -19.40
N MET A 83 7.69 -13.12 -19.77
CA MET A 83 7.13 -13.33 -21.11
C MET A 83 7.41 -12.16 -22.06
N GLN A 84 8.07 -11.11 -21.59
CA GLN A 84 8.28 -9.91 -22.39
C GLN A 84 9.69 -9.92 -23.01
N PRO A 85 9.86 -9.76 -24.33
CA PRO A 85 11.20 -9.72 -24.97
C PRO A 85 11.96 -8.42 -24.66
N ARG A 86 11.25 -7.37 -24.26
CA ARG A 86 11.81 -6.07 -23.88
C ARG A 86 11.29 -5.66 -22.52
N LEU A 87 12.18 -5.23 -21.63
CA LEU A 87 11.86 -4.70 -20.32
C LEU A 87 12.03 -3.19 -20.29
N ALA A 88 11.16 -2.52 -19.56
CA ALA A 88 11.29 -1.10 -19.30
C ALA A 88 12.47 -0.83 -18.33
N GLU A 89 13.15 0.29 -18.55
CA GLU A 89 14.25 0.72 -17.70
C GLU A 89 13.75 1.11 -16.32
N ALA A 90 14.43 0.59 -15.29
CA ALA A 90 14.02 0.78 -13.88
C ALA A 90 14.72 1.99 -13.23
N ASP A 91 15.46 2.78 -14.01
CA ASP A 91 16.21 3.90 -13.44
C ASP A 91 15.28 5.05 -13.04
N PHE A 92 15.11 5.21 -11.73
CA PHE A 92 14.44 6.33 -11.09
C PHE A 92 15.48 7.29 -10.47
N ALA A 93 16.62 7.45 -11.11
CA ALA A 93 17.70 8.30 -10.61
C ALA A 93 17.26 9.77 -10.47
N ALA A 94 16.62 10.08 -9.36
CA ALA A 94 16.53 11.44 -8.85
C ALA A 94 17.68 11.67 -7.85
N ARG A 95 18.88 11.83 -8.37
CA ARG A 95 20.09 12.12 -7.59
C ARG A 95 20.57 13.55 -7.81
N SER A 96 19.71 14.55 -7.76
CA SER A 96 20.16 15.94 -7.82
C SER A 96 19.33 16.90 -6.99
N SER A 97 19.88 18.07 -6.69
CA SER A 97 19.36 19.07 -5.77
C SER A 97 18.09 19.82 -6.19
N GLU A 98 17.60 19.64 -7.41
CA GLU A 98 16.25 20.03 -7.88
C GLU A 98 15.16 19.13 -7.24
N ALA A 99 15.52 18.53 -6.16
CA ALA A 99 14.96 17.33 -5.54
C ALA A 99 13.52 17.47 -5.00
N ARG A 100 12.95 18.67 -4.88
CA ARG A 100 11.63 18.85 -4.26
C ARG A 100 10.49 18.71 -5.28
N GLU A 101 10.66 19.31 -6.43
CA GLU A 101 9.70 19.24 -7.54
C GLU A 101 9.71 17.86 -8.19
N LEU A 102 10.91 17.32 -8.45
CA LEU A 102 11.08 15.95 -8.96
C LEU A 102 10.52 14.87 -7.99
N ARG A 103 10.62 15.11 -6.67
CA ARG A 103 10.00 14.22 -5.67
C ARG A 103 8.48 14.33 -5.66
N ALA A 104 7.92 15.51 -5.91
CA ALA A 104 6.47 15.69 -6.02
C ALA A 104 5.94 14.97 -7.27
N GLU A 105 6.56 15.16 -8.43
CA GLU A 105 6.23 14.44 -9.66
C GLU A 105 6.37 12.92 -9.51
N ALA A 106 7.45 12.46 -8.86
CA ALA A 106 7.65 11.03 -8.61
C ALA A 106 6.52 10.46 -7.74
N ARG A 107 6.08 11.20 -6.72
CA ARG A 107 4.94 10.81 -5.87
C ARG A 107 3.64 10.76 -6.65
N GLU A 108 3.36 11.76 -7.48
CA GLU A 108 2.16 11.79 -8.31
C GLU A 108 2.11 10.61 -9.29
N ARG A 109 3.25 10.27 -9.90
CA ARG A 109 3.36 9.07 -10.76
C ARG A 109 3.07 7.78 -10.01
N VAL A 110 3.60 7.64 -8.80
CA VAL A 110 3.33 6.44 -7.97
C VAL A 110 1.88 6.40 -7.53
N ASP A 111 1.30 7.53 -7.14
CA ASP A 111 -0.12 7.62 -6.81
C ASP A 111 -1.02 7.32 -8.01
N ALA A 112 -0.66 7.77 -9.21
CA ALA A 112 -1.36 7.45 -10.44
C ALA A 112 -1.27 5.95 -10.76
N ALA A 113 -0.06 5.38 -10.74
CA ALA A 113 0.17 3.95 -10.96
C ALA A 113 -0.58 3.08 -9.93
N MET A 114 -0.62 3.52 -8.65
CA MET A 114 -1.35 2.83 -7.59
C MET A 114 -2.87 2.80 -7.86
N ARG A 115 -3.46 3.85 -8.45
CA ARG A 115 -4.89 3.89 -8.82
C ARG A 115 -5.21 2.90 -9.93
N GLU A 116 -4.26 2.58 -10.80
CA GLU A 116 -4.42 1.58 -11.86
C GLU A 116 -4.47 0.15 -11.30
N VAL A 117 -3.84 -0.11 -10.16
CA VAL A 117 -3.88 -1.44 -9.52
C VAL A 117 -5.30 -1.72 -9.02
N ALA A 118 -5.82 -2.92 -9.33
CA ALA A 118 -7.15 -3.35 -8.88
C ALA A 118 -7.26 -3.37 -7.35
N GLU A 119 -8.44 -3.00 -6.83
CA GLU A 119 -8.70 -2.73 -5.40
C GLU A 119 -8.15 -3.79 -4.43
N PRO A 120 -8.38 -5.11 -4.59
CA PRO A 120 -7.92 -6.08 -3.59
C PRO A 120 -6.39 -6.13 -3.45
N PHE A 121 -5.67 -5.84 -4.53
CA PHE A 121 -4.21 -5.83 -4.57
C PHE A 121 -3.66 -4.49 -4.10
N ARG A 122 -4.29 -3.39 -4.53
CA ARG A 122 -3.95 -2.04 -4.10
C ARG A 122 -4.06 -1.89 -2.60
N THR A 123 -5.16 -2.34 -2.00
CA THR A 123 -5.34 -2.26 -0.54
C THR A 123 -4.26 -3.03 0.21
N ALA A 124 -3.90 -4.23 -0.24
CA ALA A 124 -2.81 -5.01 0.37
C ALA A 124 -1.46 -4.28 0.27
N LEU A 125 -1.14 -3.70 -0.91
CA LEU A 125 0.07 -2.90 -1.12
C LEU A 125 0.12 -1.67 -0.22
N VAL A 126 -0.98 -0.92 -0.13
CA VAL A 126 -1.06 0.29 0.71
C VAL A 126 -0.78 -0.05 2.17
N LEU A 127 -1.38 -1.11 2.69
CA LEU A 127 -1.16 -1.55 4.07
C LEU A 127 0.26 -2.06 4.31
N LYS A 128 0.82 -2.82 3.37
CA LYS A 128 2.17 -3.38 3.52
C LYS A 128 3.26 -2.35 3.28
N GLU A 129 3.25 -1.69 2.11
CA GLU A 129 4.37 -0.87 1.65
C GLU A 129 4.31 0.56 2.20
N ILE A 130 3.11 1.15 2.28
CA ILE A 130 2.93 2.52 2.75
C ILE A 130 2.74 2.56 4.27
N ALA A 131 1.81 1.78 4.83
CA ALA A 131 1.61 1.74 6.28
C ALA A 131 2.70 0.94 7.02
N GLY A 132 3.50 0.13 6.29
CA GLY A 132 4.60 -0.64 6.87
C GLY A 132 4.15 -1.81 7.74
N MET A 133 2.92 -2.30 7.56
CA MET A 133 2.37 -3.36 8.40
C MET A 133 3.01 -4.72 8.08
N PRO A 134 3.28 -5.57 9.09
CA PRO A 134 3.57 -6.98 8.89
C PRO A 134 2.43 -7.69 8.16
N VAL A 135 2.73 -8.75 7.40
CA VAL A 135 1.72 -9.53 6.66
C VAL A 135 0.61 -10.05 7.58
N VAL A 136 0.96 -10.47 8.79
CA VAL A 136 -0.01 -10.94 9.82
C VAL A 136 -1.01 -9.85 10.20
N ASP A 137 -0.57 -8.60 10.33
CA ASP A 137 -1.46 -7.48 10.66
C ASP A 137 -2.33 -7.07 9.47
N VAL A 138 -1.77 -7.09 8.25
CA VAL A 138 -2.55 -6.89 7.02
C VAL A 138 -3.66 -7.94 6.92
N ALA A 139 -3.38 -9.20 7.25
CA ALA A 139 -4.37 -10.29 7.26
C ALA A 139 -5.50 -10.01 8.25
N LYS A 140 -5.18 -9.56 9.47
CA LYS A 140 -6.18 -9.15 10.48
C LYS A 140 -7.04 -7.97 10.02
N VAL A 141 -6.41 -6.93 9.45
CA VAL A 141 -7.11 -5.74 8.92
C VAL A 141 -8.10 -6.12 7.82
N LEU A 142 -7.68 -6.97 6.88
CA LEU A 142 -8.48 -7.37 5.72
C LEU A 142 -9.46 -8.50 6.04
N GLY A 143 -9.33 -9.21 7.16
CA GLY A 143 -10.15 -10.37 7.52
C GLY A 143 -9.92 -11.56 6.58
N VAL A 144 -8.68 -11.79 6.13
CA VAL A 144 -8.30 -12.89 5.23
C VAL A 144 -7.08 -13.64 5.77
N LYS A 145 -6.80 -14.83 5.20
CA LYS A 145 -5.60 -15.61 5.56
C LYS A 145 -4.32 -14.93 5.05
N GLU A 146 -3.21 -15.10 5.75
CA GLU A 146 -1.89 -14.58 5.34
C GLU A 146 -1.48 -15.02 3.93
N ALA A 147 -1.75 -16.28 3.57
CA ALA A 147 -1.51 -16.78 2.22
C ALA A 147 -2.25 -15.96 1.14
N THR A 148 -3.48 -15.51 1.45
CA THR A 148 -4.25 -14.63 0.57
C THR A 148 -3.61 -13.24 0.48
N VAL A 149 -3.09 -12.71 1.58
CA VAL A 149 -2.34 -11.45 1.59
C VAL A 149 -1.09 -11.56 0.74
N LYS A 150 -0.27 -12.59 0.94
CA LYS A 150 0.94 -12.85 0.12
C LYS A 150 0.62 -12.92 -1.37
N THR A 151 -0.45 -13.62 -1.75
CA THR A 151 -0.91 -13.69 -3.15
C THR A 151 -1.32 -12.30 -3.67
N ARG A 152 -2.02 -11.51 -2.86
CA ARG A 152 -2.43 -10.14 -3.25
C ARG A 152 -1.23 -9.22 -3.39
N LEU A 153 -0.26 -9.30 -2.49
CA LEU A 153 0.98 -8.52 -2.55
C LEU A 153 1.80 -8.89 -3.79
N HIS A 154 1.99 -10.20 -4.06
CA HIS A 154 2.70 -10.65 -5.25
C HIS A 154 2.08 -10.07 -6.53
N ARG A 155 0.77 -10.25 -6.71
CA ARG A 155 0.06 -9.72 -7.89
C ARG A 155 0.10 -8.19 -7.93
N GLY A 156 -0.10 -7.55 -6.78
CA GLY A 156 -0.08 -6.10 -6.67
C GLY A 156 1.26 -5.48 -7.07
N ARG A 157 2.38 -6.06 -6.62
CA ARG A 157 3.73 -5.59 -6.99
C ARG A 157 3.99 -5.72 -8.49
N ILE A 158 3.57 -6.83 -9.10
CA ILE A 158 3.71 -7.02 -10.55
C ILE A 158 2.88 -5.99 -11.34
N LEU A 159 1.64 -5.75 -10.92
CA LEU A 159 0.76 -4.77 -11.57
C LEU A 159 1.27 -3.34 -11.36
N LEU A 160 1.67 -2.99 -10.14
CA LEU A 160 2.24 -1.68 -9.85
C LEU A 160 3.53 -1.43 -10.65
N ARG A 161 4.42 -2.43 -10.70
CA ARG A 161 5.61 -2.37 -11.55
C ARG A 161 5.26 -2.09 -13.00
N ALA A 162 4.28 -2.81 -13.56
CA ALA A 162 3.86 -2.63 -14.94
C ALA A 162 3.30 -1.21 -15.18
N ALA A 163 2.49 -0.69 -14.25
CA ALA A 163 1.94 0.66 -14.33
C ALA A 163 3.03 1.74 -14.23
N LEU A 164 3.96 1.61 -13.29
CA LEU A 164 5.07 2.56 -13.11
C LEU A 164 6.01 2.64 -14.31
N LEU A 165 6.13 1.52 -15.05
CA LEU A 165 7.04 1.40 -16.18
C LEU A 165 6.33 1.48 -17.53
N ALA A 166 5.04 1.78 -17.57
CA ALA A 166 4.24 1.75 -18.80
C ALA A 166 4.81 2.69 -19.90
N GLU A 167 5.21 3.89 -19.50
CA GLU A 167 5.71 4.95 -20.39
C GLU A 167 7.24 5.00 -20.49
N ARG A 168 7.95 4.09 -19.78
CA ARG A 168 9.41 4.09 -19.78
C ARG A 168 9.98 3.49 -21.06
N PRO A 169 11.15 3.99 -21.52
CA PRO A 169 11.87 3.37 -22.61
C PRO A 169 12.10 1.88 -22.34
N ARG A 170 12.01 1.07 -23.39
CA ARG A 170 12.21 -0.37 -23.30
C ARG A 170 13.43 -0.77 -24.10
N ARG A 171 14.36 -1.47 -23.44
CA ARG A 171 15.52 -2.07 -24.09
C ARG A 171 15.36 -3.58 -24.24
N THR A 172 15.98 -4.12 -25.26
CA THR A 172 16.14 -5.59 -25.39
C THR A 172 17.08 -6.07 -24.29
N VAL A 173 16.66 -7.10 -23.57
CA VAL A 173 17.47 -7.74 -22.55
C VAL A 173 17.84 -9.14 -22.98
N PRO A 174 18.98 -9.68 -22.50
CA PRO A 174 19.36 -11.05 -22.79
C PRO A 174 18.23 -12.02 -22.43
N PRO A 175 18.12 -13.16 -23.12
CA PRO A 175 17.19 -14.21 -22.72
C PRO A 175 17.50 -14.68 -21.30
N ALA A 176 16.51 -15.30 -20.65
CA ALA A 176 16.74 -15.93 -19.35
C ALA A 176 17.79 -17.04 -19.50
N VAL A 177 18.75 -17.09 -18.57
CA VAL A 177 19.77 -18.14 -18.51
C VAL A 177 19.17 -19.44 -17.96
N TYR A 178 18.17 -19.31 -17.08
CA TYR A 178 17.49 -20.41 -16.44
C TYR A 178 16.15 -20.71 -17.09
N ASP A 179 15.66 -21.91 -16.87
CA ASP A 179 14.31 -22.27 -17.26
C ASP A 179 13.24 -21.43 -16.56
N ARG A 180 12.01 -21.54 -17.04
CA ARG A 180 10.89 -20.76 -16.51
C ARG A 180 10.59 -21.08 -15.03
N ALA A 181 10.75 -22.34 -14.62
CA ALA A 181 10.46 -22.76 -13.25
C ALA A 181 11.44 -22.11 -12.29
N THR A 182 12.73 -22.15 -12.57
CA THR A 182 13.79 -21.51 -11.80
C THR A 182 13.58 -20.00 -11.72
N CYS A 183 13.26 -19.34 -12.84
CA CYS A 183 12.97 -17.88 -12.83
C CYS A 183 11.75 -17.52 -11.96
N VAL A 184 10.71 -18.35 -11.94
CA VAL A 184 9.53 -18.17 -11.09
C VAL A 184 9.87 -18.39 -9.63
N ASP A 185 10.71 -19.35 -9.31
CA ASP A 185 11.14 -19.62 -7.93
C ASP A 185 12.02 -18.49 -7.39
N LEU A 186 12.95 -17.98 -8.20
CA LEU A 186 13.73 -16.78 -7.85
C LEU A 186 12.83 -15.57 -7.61
N LEU A 187 11.80 -15.35 -8.45
CA LEU A 187 10.82 -14.29 -8.23
C LEU A 187 10.04 -14.51 -6.94
N ARG A 188 9.63 -15.74 -6.64
CA ARG A 188 8.94 -16.08 -5.40
C ARG A 188 9.81 -15.79 -4.18
N ALA A 189 11.08 -16.19 -4.21
CA ALA A 189 12.05 -15.89 -3.15
C ALA A 189 12.23 -14.37 -2.96
N LYS A 190 12.33 -13.60 -4.06
CA LYS A 190 12.41 -12.12 -4.00
C LYS A 190 11.16 -11.52 -3.37
N MET A 191 9.97 -11.99 -3.75
CA MET A 191 8.71 -11.50 -3.17
C MET A 191 8.61 -11.82 -1.68
N GLU A 192 9.08 -12.99 -1.25
CA GLU A 192 9.10 -13.36 0.16
C GLU A 192 10.07 -12.52 0.98
N ALA A 193 11.25 -12.21 0.44
CA ALA A 193 12.20 -11.28 1.05
C ALA A 193 11.56 -9.90 1.26
N LEU A 194 10.85 -9.37 0.25
CA LEU A 194 10.09 -8.12 0.36
C LEU A 194 8.96 -8.20 1.42
N ASP A 195 8.26 -9.33 1.52
CA ASP A 195 7.20 -9.53 2.52
C ASP A 195 7.76 -9.53 3.95
N ARG A 196 8.96 -10.06 4.13
CA ARG A 196 9.66 -10.13 5.42
C ARG A 196 10.45 -8.87 5.73
N GLY A 197 10.72 -8.02 4.72
CA GLY A 197 11.56 -6.84 4.86
C GLY A 197 13.03 -7.19 5.10
N VAL A 198 13.51 -8.27 4.48
CA VAL A 198 14.92 -8.73 4.55
C VAL A 198 15.56 -8.67 3.17
N ASP A 199 16.89 -8.70 3.14
CA ASP A 199 17.65 -8.75 1.90
C ASP A 199 17.32 -10.03 1.11
N PHE A 200 17.51 -9.95 -0.22
CA PHE A 200 17.30 -11.10 -1.09
C PHE A 200 18.39 -12.14 -0.83
N PRO A 201 18.05 -13.39 -0.48
CA PRO A 201 19.00 -14.36 0.05
C PRO A 201 19.86 -15.06 -1.02
N VAL A 202 19.72 -14.69 -2.30
CA VAL A 202 20.47 -15.31 -3.41
C VAL A 202 21.59 -14.36 -3.84
N GLN A 203 22.80 -14.89 -4.01
CA GLN A 203 23.97 -14.15 -4.46
C GLN A 203 23.76 -13.59 -5.86
N ASP A 204 24.23 -12.37 -6.11
CA ASP A 204 24.01 -11.67 -7.39
C ASP A 204 24.57 -12.42 -8.59
N GLU A 205 25.63 -13.20 -8.41
CA GLU A 205 26.27 -14.01 -9.46
C GLU A 205 25.36 -15.13 -9.96
N LEU A 206 24.44 -15.59 -9.10
CA LEU A 206 23.46 -16.64 -9.44
C LEU A 206 22.19 -16.06 -10.07
N VAL A 207 22.09 -14.73 -10.17
CA VAL A 207 20.92 -14.03 -10.75
C VAL A 207 21.27 -13.54 -12.15
N CYS A 208 20.63 -14.07 -13.18
CA CYS A 208 20.85 -13.60 -14.54
C CYS A 208 20.43 -12.15 -14.74
N GLU A 209 20.99 -11.47 -15.76
CA GLU A 209 20.73 -10.07 -16.06
C GLU A 209 19.23 -9.72 -16.16
N ARG A 210 18.44 -10.59 -16.78
CA ARG A 210 16.98 -10.42 -16.87
C ARG A 210 16.32 -10.39 -15.48
N CYS A 211 16.62 -11.36 -14.63
CA CYS A 211 16.05 -11.42 -13.28
C CYS A 211 16.52 -10.23 -12.44
N ARG A 212 17.78 -9.81 -12.57
CA ARG A 212 18.35 -8.64 -11.89
C ARG A 212 17.59 -7.37 -12.21
N GLN A 213 17.27 -7.12 -13.48
CA GLN A 213 16.46 -5.96 -13.90
C GLN A 213 15.01 -6.02 -13.38
N VAL A 214 14.41 -7.22 -13.38
CA VAL A 214 13.07 -7.40 -12.80
C VAL A 214 13.09 -7.08 -11.31
N PHE A 215 14.07 -7.59 -10.57
CA PHE A 215 14.18 -7.39 -9.13
C PHE A 215 14.47 -5.94 -8.78
N ALA A 216 15.39 -5.28 -9.48
CA ALA A 216 15.64 -3.85 -9.32
C ALA A 216 14.35 -3.03 -9.52
N SER A 217 13.53 -3.36 -10.52
CA SER A 217 12.27 -2.66 -10.75
C SER A 217 11.20 -2.92 -9.67
N LEU A 218 11.24 -4.06 -8.98
CA LEU A 218 10.38 -4.34 -7.83
C LEU A 218 10.83 -3.56 -6.59
N ASP A 219 12.14 -3.47 -6.37
CA ASP A 219 12.73 -2.68 -5.28
C ASP A 219 12.38 -1.21 -5.43
N VAL A 220 12.55 -0.66 -6.64
CA VAL A 220 12.13 0.70 -6.97
C VAL A 220 10.64 0.93 -6.69
N GLY A 221 9.77 -0.01 -7.05
CA GLY A 221 8.34 0.06 -6.75
C GLY A 221 8.04 0.09 -5.25
N ALA A 222 8.76 -0.73 -4.47
CA ALA A 222 8.61 -0.76 -3.01
C ALA A 222 9.14 0.53 -2.35
N ASP A 223 10.28 1.05 -2.81
CA ASP A 223 10.86 2.32 -2.33
C ASP A 223 9.95 3.50 -2.65
N ALA A 224 9.42 3.53 -3.87
CA ALA A 224 8.46 4.53 -4.30
C ALA A 224 7.21 4.54 -3.41
N CYS A 225 6.66 3.37 -3.07
CA CYS A 225 5.57 3.27 -2.11
C CYS A 225 5.96 3.78 -0.73
N ARG A 226 7.18 3.48 -0.24
CA ARG A 226 7.68 3.98 1.04
C ARG A 226 7.76 5.51 1.07
N SER A 227 8.06 6.16 -0.05
CA SER A 227 8.09 7.62 -0.17
C SER A 227 6.72 8.28 0.01
N LEU A 228 5.64 7.51 -0.18
CA LEU A 228 4.26 7.95 -0.01
C LEU A 228 3.77 7.92 1.45
N ARG A 229 4.60 7.49 2.40
CA ARG A 229 4.23 7.49 3.82
C ARG A 229 3.83 8.89 4.25
N GLY A 230 2.60 9.01 4.77
CA GLY A 230 2.07 10.28 5.23
C GLY A 230 2.86 10.79 6.44
N LYS A 231 3.35 12.02 6.34
CA LYS A 231 4.01 12.71 7.44
C LYS A 231 3.02 13.53 8.25
N ASP A 232 2.00 14.06 7.57
CA ASP A 232 1.04 14.97 8.17
C ASP A 232 -0.40 14.63 7.74
N MET A 233 -1.33 14.93 8.65
CA MET A 233 -2.76 14.97 8.39
C MET A 233 -3.16 16.44 8.33
N PRO A 234 -4.10 16.85 7.44
CA PRO A 234 -4.58 18.24 7.39
C PRO A 234 -4.96 18.75 8.76
N ALA A 235 -4.42 19.91 9.15
CA ALA A 235 -4.64 20.47 10.48
C ALA A 235 -6.13 20.75 10.76
N ALA A 236 -6.88 21.10 9.72
CA ALA A 236 -8.35 21.31 9.81
C ALA A 236 -9.07 20.00 10.17
N LEU A 237 -8.72 18.89 9.47
CA LEU A 237 -9.28 17.56 9.75
C LEU A 237 -8.94 17.10 11.17
N ARG A 238 -7.68 17.26 11.60
CA ARG A 238 -7.27 16.91 12.96
C ARG A 238 -8.11 17.65 14.01
N ARG A 239 -8.28 18.97 13.86
CA ARG A 239 -9.12 19.76 14.77
C ARG A 239 -10.59 19.35 14.74
N SER A 240 -11.10 18.98 13.56
CA SER A 240 -12.47 18.47 13.41
C SER A 240 -12.68 17.19 14.19
N ILE A 241 -11.75 16.22 14.05
CA ILE A 241 -11.79 14.95 14.79
C ILE A 241 -11.70 15.17 16.30
N GLU A 242 -10.73 16.00 16.75
CA GLU A 242 -10.55 16.29 18.18
C GLU A 242 -11.83 16.93 18.78
N ARG A 243 -12.48 17.89 18.09
CA ARG A 243 -13.75 18.48 18.52
C ARG A 243 -14.89 17.47 18.53
N ALA A 244 -15.00 16.64 17.52
CA ALA A 244 -16.06 15.64 17.43
C ALA A 244 -15.95 14.59 18.55
N ILE A 245 -14.74 14.16 18.91
CA ILE A 245 -14.49 13.26 20.04
C ILE A 245 -14.92 13.90 21.37
N VAL A 246 -14.59 15.20 21.58
CA VAL A 246 -14.99 15.91 22.80
C VAL A 246 -16.51 16.08 22.87
N ALA A 247 -17.17 16.32 21.76
CA ALA A 247 -18.62 16.46 21.68
C ALA A 247 -19.37 15.13 21.94
N ASP A 248 -18.74 14.00 21.54
CA ASP A 248 -19.30 12.63 21.71
C ASP A 248 -18.94 12.04 23.08
N ALA A 249 -18.08 12.70 23.88
CA ALA A 249 -17.76 12.27 25.23
C ALA A 249 -19.01 12.31 26.12
N PRO A 250 -19.30 11.22 26.88
CA PRO A 250 -20.42 11.23 27.80
C PRO A 250 -20.26 12.42 28.76
N ARG A 251 -21.25 13.27 28.83
CA ARG A 251 -21.28 14.38 29.80
C ARG A 251 -21.10 13.75 31.17
N ALA A 252 -19.91 13.95 31.77
CA ALA A 252 -19.70 13.55 33.15
C ALA A 252 -20.87 14.07 33.97
N SER A 253 -21.64 13.16 34.59
CA SER A 253 -22.71 13.49 35.46
C SER A 253 -22.23 14.53 36.50
N ARG A 254 -22.71 15.76 36.38
CA ARG A 254 -22.47 16.78 37.42
C ARG A 254 -22.83 16.14 38.75
N PRO A 255 -21.96 16.13 39.76
CA PRO A 255 -22.38 15.71 41.09
C PRO A 255 -23.60 16.55 41.47
N ALA A 256 -24.67 15.87 41.83
CA ALA A 256 -25.84 16.50 42.43
C ALA A 256 -25.35 17.36 43.60
N ARG A 257 -25.58 18.69 43.51
CA ARG A 257 -25.39 19.53 44.65
C ARG A 257 -26.40 19.10 45.71
N ALA A 258 -25.88 18.56 46.82
CA ALA A 258 -26.64 18.40 48.05
C ALA A 258 -26.87 19.75 48.70
#